data_448e15d02fae664b16c82d9cd3a5f6e5
#
_entry.id   448e15d02fae664b16c82d9cd3a5f6e5
#
_cell.length_a   1.000
_cell.length_b   1.000
_cell.length_c   1.000
_cell.angle_alpha   90.00
_cell.angle_beta   90.00
_cell.angle_gamma   90.00
#
_symmetry.space_group_name_H-M   'P 1'
#
loop_
_entity.id
_entity.type
_entity.pdbx_description
1 polymer ?
#
loop_
_entity_poly.entity_id
_entity_poly.type
_entity_poly.pdbx_seq_one_letter_code
_entity_poly.pdbx_strand_id
1 'polypeptide(L)'
;MIWRFFLSAMILLISSAAYSQPNKVPPFKMINPDGKVFRAENLPLGKPIVIIYFSPDCEDCQQLIKELLNRIKELNGASIAMITYLPMDKVKQFVTENKLDKYSNIFIGTEEGSYFVSKYYKIGKLPFMALYNKNGDLIKIYNKEISIEDLSIRLKEL
;
A
#
# COMPACT_ATOMS: atom_id res chain seq x y z
N MET A 1 9.84 -10.17 -56.30
CA MET A 1 9.12 -11.13 -55.40
C MET A 1 9.71 -11.17 -53.97
N ILE A 2 10.88 -10.62 -53.72
CA ILE A 2 11.62 -10.68 -52.43
C ILE A 2 11.17 -9.56 -51.45
N TRP A 3 10.63 -8.47 -51.93
CA TRP A 3 10.26 -7.33 -51.09
C TRP A 3 8.99 -7.52 -50.24
N ARG A 4 8.11 -8.46 -50.60
CA ARG A 4 6.87 -8.73 -49.85
C ARG A 4 7.09 -9.55 -48.59
N PHE A 5 8.21 -10.23 -48.43
CA PHE A 5 8.54 -11.02 -47.25
C PHE A 5 9.14 -10.19 -46.10
N PHE A 6 9.74 -9.01 -46.39
CA PHE A 6 10.31 -8.14 -45.35
C PHE A 6 9.25 -7.35 -44.56
N LEU A 7 8.08 -7.07 -45.16
CA LEU A 7 6.99 -6.38 -44.49
C LEU A 7 6.23 -7.29 -43.51
N SER A 8 6.19 -8.59 -43.71
CA SER A 8 5.52 -9.53 -42.77
C SER A 8 6.32 -9.83 -41.52
N ALA A 9 7.65 -9.72 -41.56
CA ALA A 9 8.52 -9.98 -40.41
C ALA A 9 8.54 -8.83 -39.39
N MET A 10 8.19 -7.60 -39.81
CA MET A 10 8.22 -6.40 -38.96
C MET A 10 6.97 -6.24 -38.08
N ILE A 11 5.88 -6.96 -38.36
CA ILE A 11 4.60 -6.85 -37.60
C ILE A 11 4.57 -7.78 -36.40
N LEU A 12 5.49 -8.73 -36.26
CA LEU A 12 5.53 -9.68 -35.14
C LEU A 12 6.29 -9.23 -33.90
N LEU A 13 6.85 -8.00 -33.90
CA LEU A 13 7.66 -7.47 -32.80
C LEU A 13 6.91 -6.50 -31.86
N ILE A 14 5.61 -6.29 -32.03
CA ILE A 14 4.84 -5.30 -31.25
C ILE A 14 3.75 -6.01 -30.43
N SER A 15 4.08 -6.94 -29.57
CA SER A 15 3.09 -7.39 -28.58
C SER A 15 3.67 -8.15 -27.41
N SER A 16 4.55 -7.50 -26.68
CA SER A 16 4.76 -7.86 -25.27
C SER A 16 4.88 -6.60 -24.43
N ALA A 17 3.86 -5.75 -24.47
CA ALA A 17 3.57 -4.90 -23.34
C ALA A 17 3.14 -5.83 -22.19
N ALA A 18 4.10 -6.51 -21.58
CA ALA A 18 3.89 -7.18 -20.32
C ALA A 18 3.32 -6.11 -19.39
N TYR A 19 2.07 -6.28 -18.99
CA TYR A 19 1.50 -5.56 -17.84
C TYR A 19 2.35 -5.99 -16.65
N SER A 20 3.44 -5.28 -16.45
CA SER A 20 4.27 -5.41 -15.26
C SER A 20 3.37 -5.05 -14.08
N GLN A 21 3.09 -6.02 -13.23
CA GLN A 21 2.53 -5.71 -11.92
C GLN A 21 3.46 -4.68 -11.26
N PRO A 22 2.91 -3.75 -10.48
CA PRO A 22 3.70 -2.70 -9.88
C PRO A 22 4.73 -3.27 -8.91
N ASN A 23 5.97 -3.42 -9.39
CA ASN A 23 7.06 -4.00 -8.61
C ASN A 23 7.65 -3.03 -7.58
N LYS A 24 7.27 -1.75 -7.62
CA LYS A 24 7.75 -0.70 -6.71
C LYS A 24 6.61 -0.05 -5.94
N VAL A 25 6.96 0.57 -4.81
CA VAL A 25 6.03 1.39 -4.05
C VAL A 25 5.39 2.42 -4.98
N PRO A 26 4.05 2.50 -5.06
CA PRO A 26 3.38 3.48 -5.90
C PRO A 26 3.62 4.90 -5.37
N PRO A 27 3.68 5.91 -6.24
CA PRO A 27 3.86 7.30 -5.84
C PRO A 27 2.56 7.89 -5.26
N PHE A 28 2.07 7.30 -4.17
CA PHE A 28 0.87 7.77 -3.50
C PHE A 28 1.07 9.14 -2.85
N LYS A 29 -0.04 9.84 -2.69
CA LYS A 29 -0.15 11.09 -1.95
C LYS A 29 -1.37 10.98 -1.03
N MET A 30 -1.20 11.38 0.22
CA MET A 30 -2.28 11.49 1.20
C MET A 30 -2.17 12.78 1.99
N ILE A 31 -3.25 13.20 2.61
CA ILE A 31 -3.28 14.31 3.55
C ILE A 31 -3.35 13.73 4.95
N ASN A 32 -2.38 14.09 5.80
CA ASN A 32 -2.30 13.65 7.19
C ASN A 32 -3.32 14.38 8.09
N PRO A 33 -3.57 13.90 9.31
CA PRO A 33 -4.47 14.54 10.28
C PRO A 33 -4.12 16.00 10.62
N ASP A 34 -2.86 16.39 10.46
CA ASP A 34 -2.40 17.79 10.65
C ASP A 34 -2.61 18.67 9.40
N GLY A 35 -3.25 18.15 8.36
CA GLY A 35 -3.52 18.85 7.10
C GLY A 35 -2.34 18.92 6.12
N LYS A 36 -1.20 18.31 6.44
CA LYS A 36 -0.04 18.32 5.56
C LYS A 36 -0.11 17.20 4.52
N VAL A 37 0.45 17.50 3.36
CA VAL A 37 0.62 16.50 2.30
C VAL A 37 1.77 15.58 2.64
N PHE A 38 1.49 14.28 2.67
CA PHE A 38 2.47 13.20 2.79
C PHE A 38 2.52 12.40 1.50
N ARG A 39 3.72 12.09 1.02
CA ARG A 39 3.96 11.36 -0.22
C ARG A 39 4.74 10.08 0.08
N ALA A 40 4.69 9.11 -0.83
CA ALA A 40 5.47 7.88 -0.73
C ALA A 40 6.97 8.13 -0.47
N GLU A 41 7.53 9.18 -1.09
CA GLU A 41 8.93 9.61 -0.93
C GLU A 41 9.28 10.17 0.46
N ASN A 42 8.28 10.48 1.29
CA ASN A 42 8.50 10.91 2.67
C ASN A 42 8.65 9.73 3.66
N LEU A 43 8.42 8.49 3.19
CA LEU A 43 8.66 7.32 4.02
C LEU A 43 10.16 7.18 4.34
N PRO A 44 10.52 6.76 5.56
CA PRO A 44 11.92 6.53 5.93
C PRO A 44 12.61 5.53 5.01
N LEU A 45 13.77 5.91 4.47
CA LEU A 45 14.59 5.05 3.62
C LEU A 45 15.15 3.85 4.39
N GLY A 46 15.40 2.75 3.67
CA GLY A 46 16.09 1.58 4.22
C GLY A 46 15.26 0.75 5.19
N LYS A 47 13.96 0.97 5.24
CA LYS A 47 13.00 0.15 6.01
C LYS A 47 12.02 -0.56 5.09
N PRO A 48 11.58 -1.78 5.42
CA PRO A 48 10.42 -2.37 4.76
C PRO A 48 9.19 -1.46 4.87
N ILE A 49 8.33 -1.49 3.86
CA ILE A 49 7.13 -0.66 3.79
C ILE A 49 5.90 -1.56 3.73
N VAL A 50 4.91 -1.25 4.56
CA VAL A 50 3.59 -1.87 4.53
C VAL A 50 2.58 -0.80 4.12
N ILE A 51 1.88 -1.02 3.01
CA ILE A 51 0.77 -0.17 2.60
C ILE A 51 -0.52 -0.87 3.00
N ILE A 52 -1.37 -0.19 3.75
CA ILE A 52 -2.72 -0.65 4.12
C ILE A 52 -3.74 0.33 3.54
N TYR A 53 -4.61 -0.18 2.67
CA TYR A 53 -5.75 0.60 2.19
C TYR A 53 -7.02 0.11 2.90
N PHE A 54 -7.70 1.02 3.57
CA PHE A 54 -8.75 0.66 4.52
C PHE A 54 -9.88 1.70 4.55
N SER A 55 -10.95 1.35 5.24
CA SER A 55 -12.00 2.31 5.65
C SER A 55 -12.19 2.23 7.17
N PRO A 56 -12.18 3.37 7.88
CA PRO A 56 -12.58 3.45 9.28
C PRO A 56 -13.95 2.83 9.59
N ASP A 57 -14.88 2.89 8.66
CA ASP A 57 -16.24 2.39 8.80
C ASP A 57 -16.39 0.89 8.43
N CYS A 58 -15.29 0.20 8.09
CA CYS A 58 -15.26 -1.21 7.69
C CYS A 58 -14.88 -2.10 8.87
N GLU A 59 -15.73 -3.05 9.24
CA GLU A 59 -15.53 -3.95 10.40
C GLU A 59 -14.27 -4.81 10.24
N ASP A 60 -14.07 -5.45 9.08
CA ASP A 60 -12.88 -6.25 8.78
C ASP A 60 -11.60 -5.40 8.91
N CYS A 61 -11.67 -4.12 8.51
CA CYS A 61 -10.56 -3.18 8.64
C CYS A 61 -10.24 -2.86 10.10
N GLN A 62 -11.28 -2.60 10.90
CA GLN A 62 -11.11 -2.35 12.33
C GLN A 62 -10.49 -3.56 13.05
N GLN A 63 -10.92 -4.76 12.69
CA GLN A 63 -10.35 -6.00 13.23
C GLN A 63 -8.87 -6.13 12.87
N LEU A 64 -8.51 -5.92 11.60
CA LEU A 64 -7.12 -5.94 11.14
C LEU A 64 -6.24 -4.95 11.92
N ILE A 65 -6.74 -3.72 12.12
CA ILE A 65 -5.97 -2.69 12.82
C ILE A 65 -5.79 -3.05 14.30
N LYS A 66 -6.79 -3.64 14.95
CA LYS A 66 -6.63 -4.15 16.33
C LYS A 66 -5.55 -5.23 16.42
N GLU A 67 -5.54 -6.19 15.50
CA GLU A 67 -4.51 -7.23 15.43
C GLU A 67 -3.11 -6.64 15.19
N LEU A 68 -3.00 -5.67 14.26
CA LEU A 68 -1.76 -4.96 13.98
C LEU A 68 -1.24 -4.25 15.22
N LEU A 69 -2.09 -3.51 15.94
CA LEU A 69 -1.70 -2.78 17.15
C LEU A 69 -1.32 -3.72 18.30
N ASN A 70 -1.95 -4.87 18.43
CA ASN A 70 -1.58 -5.89 19.42
C ASN A 70 -0.15 -6.44 19.18
N ARG A 71 0.30 -6.46 17.92
CA ARG A 71 1.63 -6.93 17.51
C ARG A 71 2.56 -5.81 17.06
N ILE A 72 2.25 -4.56 17.37
CA ILE A 72 2.99 -3.39 16.84
C ILE A 72 4.50 -3.42 17.15
N LYS A 73 4.88 -4.00 18.28
CA LYS A 73 6.30 -4.14 18.66
C LYS A 73 7.08 -5.02 17.69
N GLU A 74 6.44 -6.02 17.10
CA GLU A 74 7.04 -6.90 16.09
C GLU A 74 7.19 -6.20 14.73
N LEU A 75 6.44 -5.11 14.52
CA LEU A 75 6.39 -4.35 13.28
C LEU A 75 7.19 -3.04 13.32
N ASN A 76 7.89 -2.74 14.43
CA ASN A 76 8.63 -1.48 14.65
C ASN A 76 9.73 -1.23 13.61
N GLY A 77 10.23 -2.28 12.94
CA GLY A 77 11.23 -2.18 11.88
C GLY A 77 10.69 -1.67 10.54
N ALA A 78 9.37 -1.69 10.36
CA ALA A 78 8.72 -1.31 9.11
C ALA A 78 8.05 0.07 9.19
N SER A 79 7.92 0.74 8.05
CA SER A 79 7.08 1.92 7.87
C SER A 79 5.70 1.49 7.39
N ILE A 80 4.64 1.84 8.12
CA ILE A 80 3.27 1.43 7.85
C ILE A 80 2.48 2.64 7.33
N ALA A 81 2.17 2.67 6.04
CA ALA A 81 1.34 3.70 5.42
C ALA A 81 -0.12 3.24 5.38
N MET A 82 -0.97 3.86 6.20
CA MET A 82 -2.41 3.59 6.27
C MET A 82 -3.16 4.65 5.48
N ILE A 83 -3.79 4.25 4.39
CA ILE A 83 -4.41 5.17 3.43
C ILE A 83 -5.90 4.85 3.32
N THR A 84 -6.73 5.89 3.39
CA THR A 84 -8.17 5.79 3.17
C THR A 84 -8.65 6.80 2.13
N TYR A 85 -9.85 6.60 1.62
CA TYR A 85 -10.55 7.55 0.74
C TYR A 85 -11.57 8.42 1.50
N LEU A 86 -11.81 8.11 2.78
CA LEU A 86 -12.78 8.84 3.58
C LEU A 86 -12.27 10.24 3.96
N PRO A 87 -13.18 11.18 4.25
CA PRO A 87 -12.79 12.56 4.55
C PRO A 87 -12.01 12.66 5.86
N MET A 88 -11.32 13.80 6.03
CA MET A 88 -10.35 14.05 7.08
C MET A 88 -10.92 13.94 8.51
N ASP A 89 -12.18 14.30 8.71
CA ASP A 89 -12.86 14.15 10.01
C ASP A 89 -12.91 12.69 10.47
N LYS A 90 -13.20 11.78 9.55
CA LYS A 90 -13.16 10.32 9.79
C LYS A 90 -11.76 9.83 10.14
N VAL A 91 -10.73 10.33 9.46
CA VAL A 91 -9.33 9.99 9.76
C VAL A 91 -8.94 10.46 11.16
N LYS A 92 -9.27 11.72 11.51
CA LYS A 92 -8.97 12.28 12.83
C LYS A 92 -9.66 11.50 13.95
N GLN A 93 -10.93 11.18 13.77
CA GLN A 93 -11.68 10.36 14.71
C GLN A 93 -10.99 9.00 14.91
N PHE A 94 -10.67 8.31 13.81
CA PHE A 94 -10.03 6.99 13.84
C PHE A 94 -8.65 7.01 14.51
N VAL A 95 -7.83 8.03 14.25
CA VAL A 95 -6.52 8.23 14.91
C VAL A 95 -6.69 8.37 16.41
N THR A 96 -7.67 9.18 16.86
CA THR A 96 -7.93 9.43 18.28
C THR A 96 -8.42 8.17 18.99
N GLU A 97 -9.40 7.48 18.41
CA GLU A 97 -10.00 6.27 18.99
C GLU A 97 -8.98 5.13 19.14
N ASN A 98 -8.08 4.97 18.16
CA ASN A 98 -7.06 3.93 18.17
C ASN A 98 -5.70 4.39 18.71
N LYS A 99 -5.57 5.67 19.14
CA LYS A 99 -4.34 6.27 19.68
C LYS A 99 -3.15 6.05 18.74
N LEU A 100 -3.35 6.27 17.43
CA LEU A 100 -2.34 5.98 16.40
C LEU A 100 -1.19 6.99 16.39
N ASP A 101 -1.40 8.18 16.90
CA ASP A 101 -0.43 9.28 17.02
C ASP A 101 0.80 8.94 17.87
N LYS A 102 0.70 7.94 18.76
CA LYS A 102 1.82 7.47 19.59
C LYS A 102 2.82 6.55 18.84
N TYR A 103 2.50 6.10 17.64
CA TYR A 103 3.35 5.18 16.88
C TYR A 103 4.09 5.91 15.76
N SER A 104 5.38 6.12 15.94
CA SER A 104 6.23 6.88 15.00
C SER A 104 6.45 6.19 13.65
N ASN A 105 6.14 4.91 13.53
CA ASN A 105 6.25 4.13 12.31
C ASN A 105 4.92 3.97 11.57
N ILE A 106 3.81 4.54 12.07
CA ILE A 106 2.52 4.57 11.40
C ILE A 106 2.30 5.96 10.79
N PHE A 107 2.08 5.98 9.48
CA PHE A 107 1.75 7.16 8.69
C PHE A 107 0.33 7.00 8.17
N ILE A 108 -0.60 7.82 8.62
CA ILE A 108 -2.01 7.71 8.26
C ILE A 108 -2.52 8.96 7.57
N GLY A 109 -3.40 8.79 6.59
CA GLY A 109 -4.01 9.91 5.89
C GLY A 109 -5.09 9.49 4.91
N THR A 110 -5.68 10.50 4.27
CA THR A 110 -6.69 10.32 3.23
C THR A 110 -6.17 10.78 1.88
N GLU A 111 -6.56 10.06 0.83
CA GLU A 111 -6.38 10.50 -0.56
C GLU A 111 -7.56 11.33 -1.11
N GLU A 112 -8.52 11.68 -0.26
CA GLU A 112 -9.65 12.60 -0.53
C GLU A 112 -10.36 12.35 -1.88
N GLY A 113 -10.76 11.10 -2.13
CA GLY A 113 -11.53 10.76 -3.32
C GLY A 113 -10.73 10.70 -4.63
N SER A 114 -9.39 10.85 -4.61
CA SER A 114 -8.58 10.59 -5.80
C SER A 114 -8.62 9.12 -6.20
N TYR A 115 -8.80 8.23 -5.22
CA TYR A 115 -8.82 6.77 -5.38
C TYR A 115 -7.58 6.24 -6.12
N PHE A 116 -6.45 6.94 -6.01
CA PHE A 116 -5.22 6.58 -6.70
C PHE A 116 -4.73 5.18 -6.30
N VAL A 117 -4.60 4.94 -4.99
CA VAL A 117 -4.11 3.65 -4.46
C VAL A 117 -5.07 2.52 -4.82
N SER A 118 -6.38 2.75 -4.66
CA SER A 118 -7.41 1.78 -5.02
C SER A 118 -7.35 1.39 -6.50
N LYS A 119 -7.21 2.38 -7.38
CA LYS A 119 -7.11 2.17 -8.84
C LYS A 119 -5.79 1.48 -9.22
N TYR A 120 -4.68 1.89 -8.60
CA TYR A 120 -3.35 1.33 -8.86
C TYR A 120 -3.30 -0.17 -8.59
N TYR A 121 -3.82 -0.62 -7.44
CA TYR A 121 -3.84 -2.03 -7.08
C TYR A 121 -5.10 -2.77 -7.55
N LYS A 122 -6.06 -2.08 -8.19
CA LYS A 122 -7.38 -2.63 -8.57
C LYS A 122 -8.08 -3.28 -7.37
N ILE A 123 -8.13 -2.55 -6.26
CA ILE A 123 -8.67 -3.06 -5.00
C ILE A 123 -10.18 -3.28 -5.14
N GLY A 124 -10.62 -4.52 -5.00
CA GLY A 124 -12.05 -4.90 -5.05
C GLY A 124 -12.68 -5.10 -3.67
N LYS A 125 -11.89 -5.33 -2.64
CA LYS A 125 -12.34 -5.56 -1.25
C LYS A 125 -11.39 -4.92 -0.25
N LEU A 126 -11.93 -4.41 0.85
CA LEU A 126 -11.17 -3.89 2.00
C LEU A 126 -11.21 -4.89 3.16
N PRO A 127 -10.18 -4.88 4.02
CA PRO A 127 -8.91 -4.17 3.86
C PRO A 127 -8.03 -4.77 2.75
N PHE A 128 -7.09 -3.97 2.26
CA PHE A 128 -6.02 -4.41 1.35
C PHE A 128 -4.66 -4.12 1.98
N MET A 129 -3.68 -4.99 1.77
CA MET A 129 -2.32 -4.77 2.26
C MET A 129 -1.28 -5.22 1.24
N ALA A 130 -0.21 -4.42 1.11
CA ALA A 130 0.97 -4.74 0.31
C ALA A 130 2.25 -4.56 1.12
N LEU A 131 3.15 -5.52 1.04
CA LEU A 131 4.45 -5.54 1.69
C LEU A 131 5.56 -5.31 0.68
N TYR A 132 6.47 -4.39 1.00
CA TYR A 132 7.66 -4.05 0.22
C TYR A 132 8.92 -4.22 1.06
N ASN A 133 10.01 -4.60 0.42
CA ASN A 133 11.32 -4.65 1.06
C ASN A 133 11.90 -3.24 1.26
N LYS A 134 13.08 -3.15 1.89
CA LYS A 134 13.79 -1.88 2.15
C LYS A 134 14.23 -1.11 0.88
N ASN A 135 14.22 -1.77 -0.27
CA ASN A 135 14.52 -1.16 -1.58
C ASN A 135 13.24 -0.69 -2.30
N GLY A 136 12.07 -0.86 -1.68
CA GLY A 136 10.78 -0.55 -2.27
C GLY A 136 10.30 -1.56 -3.31
N ASP A 137 10.86 -2.77 -3.36
CA ASP A 137 10.39 -3.85 -4.23
C ASP A 137 9.23 -4.59 -3.57
N LEU A 138 8.19 -4.89 -4.35
CA LEU A 138 7.02 -5.62 -3.88
C LEU A 138 7.38 -7.06 -3.51
N ILE A 139 7.05 -7.45 -2.28
CA ILE A 139 7.25 -8.80 -1.75
C ILE A 139 5.94 -9.58 -1.80
N LYS A 140 4.84 -8.97 -1.31
CA LYS A 140 3.55 -9.68 -1.24
C LYS A 140 2.37 -8.72 -1.24
N ILE A 141 1.30 -9.14 -1.92
CA ILE A 141 -0.03 -8.53 -1.81
C ILE A 141 -0.93 -9.49 -1.04
N TYR A 142 -1.64 -8.93 -0.06
CA TYR A 142 -2.67 -9.60 0.73
C TYR A 142 -4.03 -9.07 0.29
N ASN A 143 -4.81 -9.88 -0.42
CA ASN A 143 -6.08 -9.47 -1.01
C ASN A 143 -7.27 -10.38 -0.67
N LYS A 144 -7.03 -11.52 -0.02
CA LYS A 144 -8.08 -12.47 0.41
C LYS A 144 -8.05 -12.67 1.91
N GLU A 145 -6.92 -13.11 2.43
CA GLU A 145 -6.68 -13.31 3.86
C GLU A 145 -5.46 -12.50 4.25
N ILE A 146 -5.67 -11.54 5.16
CA ILE A 146 -4.60 -10.72 5.70
C ILE A 146 -4.23 -11.30 7.05
N SER A 147 -3.00 -11.79 7.17
CA SER A 147 -2.45 -12.31 8.42
C SER A 147 -1.34 -11.39 8.91
N ILE A 148 -1.55 -10.77 10.06
CA ILE A 148 -0.51 -9.96 10.73
C ILE A 148 0.62 -10.86 11.26
N GLU A 149 0.33 -12.12 11.55
CA GLU A 149 1.36 -13.10 11.90
C GLU A 149 2.30 -13.38 10.72
N ASP A 150 1.76 -13.69 9.52
CA ASP A 150 2.57 -13.87 8.31
C ASP A 150 3.35 -12.59 7.97
N LEU A 151 2.74 -11.42 8.12
CA LEU A 151 3.43 -10.13 7.95
C LEU A 151 4.63 -10.01 8.90
N SER A 152 4.44 -10.32 10.19
CA SER A 152 5.50 -10.25 11.21
C SER A 152 6.65 -11.21 10.90
N ILE A 153 6.35 -12.45 10.48
CA ILE A 153 7.36 -13.43 10.08
C ILE A 153 8.19 -12.91 8.91
N ARG A 154 7.54 -12.42 7.86
CA ARG A 154 8.22 -11.89 6.67
C ARG A 154 9.07 -10.66 6.95
N LEU A 155 8.62 -9.79 7.83
CA LEU A 155 9.39 -8.60 8.22
C LEU A 155 10.70 -8.93 8.94
N LYS A 156 10.78 -10.09 9.63
CA LYS A 156 12.01 -10.57 10.25
C LYS A 156 13.03 -11.12 9.25
N GLU A 157 12.57 -11.45 8.04
CA GLU A 157 13.39 -12.00 6.94
C GLU A 157 13.94 -10.89 6.01
N LEU A 158 13.43 -9.63 6.11
CA LEU A 158 13.77 -8.49 5.26
C LEU A 158 14.78 -7.55 5.91
#